data_fcaf993efd6e94dafb90250d9eaed8d7
#
_entry.id   fcaf993efd6e94dafb90250d9eaed8d7
#
_cell.length_a   1.000
_cell.length_b   1.000
_cell.length_c   1.000
_cell.angle_alpha   90.00
_cell.angle_beta   90.00
_cell.angle_gamma   90.00
#
_symmetry.space_group_name_H-M   'P 1'
#
loop_
_entity.id
_entity.type
_entity.pdbx_description
1 polymer ?
#
loop_
_entity_poly.entity_id
_entity_poly.type
_entity_poly.pdbx_seq_one_letter_code
_entity_poly.pdbx_strand_id
1 'polypeptide(L)'
;MNCHCGIVLTASHNPPEYNGYKVYWKDGGQLVPPHDKAIVNKINDTDYTAINFNANLSLIHSIGKDIDDVFVSAAVKNGVLKLNSNENRDNLSIVFTPLHGTSITAV
;
A
#
# COMPACT_ATOMS: atom_id res chain seq x y z
N MET A 1 -2.44 -12.66 0.77
CA MET A 1 -1.00 -12.94 1.01
C MET A 1 -0.83 -13.13 2.52
N ASN A 2 -0.20 -14.18 2.99
CA ASN A 2 -0.01 -14.42 4.43
C ASN A 2 1.22 -13.65 4.94
N CYS A 3 1.14 -12.33 4.91
CA CYS A 3 2.22 -11.47 5.37
C CYS A 3 2.17 -11.26 6.89
N HIS A 4 3.32 -11.19 7.55
CA HIS A 4 3.42 -10.86 8.97
C HIS A 4 3.25 -9.36 9.22
N CYS A 5 3.69 -8.54 8.28
CA CYS A 5 3.55 -7.09 8.30
C CYS A 5 3.63 -6.53 6.87
N GLY A 6 3.26 -5.27 6.73
CA GLY A 6 3.43 -4.49 5.52
C GLY A 6 4.13 -3.17 5.83
N ILE A 7 4.92 -2.69 4.88
CA ILE A 7 5.62 -1.41 4.97
C ILE A 7 5.31 -0.61 3.71
N VAL A 8 4.91 0.65 3.88
CA VAL A 8 4.67 1.58 2.79
C VAL A 8 5.56 2.80 2.98
N LEU A 9 6.46 3.02 2.02
CA LEU A 9 7.32 4.21 1.98
C LEU A 9 6.62 5.28 1.15
N THR A 10 6.08 6.30 1.82
CA THR A 10 5.35 7.38 1.14
C THR A 10 5.25 8.61 2.02
N ALA A 11 5.48 9.78 1.41
CA ALA A 11 5.17 11.08 2.01
C ALA A 11 3.70 11.49 1.77
N SER A 12 2.88 10.61 1.17
CA SER A 12 1.50 10.90 0.78
C SER A 12 1.42 12.11 -0.17
N HIS A 13 0.76 13.19 0.23
CA HIS A 13 0.59 14.43 -0.52
C HIS A 13 1.53 15.57 -0.07
N ASN A 14 2.48 15.27 0.81
CA ASN A 14 3.47 16.26 1.23
C ASN A 14 4.45 16.58 0.09
N PRO A 15 5.14 17.74 0.14
CA PRO A 15 6.20 18.08 -0.79
C PRO A 15 7.28 16.99 -0.90
N PRO A 16 7.98 16.89 -2.05
CA PRO A 16 8.88 15.76 -2.36
C PRO A 16 10.10 15.64 -1.43
N GLU A 17 10.45 16.68 -0.70
CA GLU A 17 11.50 16.68 0.32
C GLU A 17 11.13 15.91 1.59
N TYR A 18 9.84 15.60 1.77
CA TYR A 18 9.37 14.81 2.90
C TYR A 18 9.43 13.31 2.58
N ASN A 19 9.62 12.52 3.62
CA ASN A 19 9.56 11.07 3.54
C ASN A 19 8.54 10.55 4.56
N GLY A 20 8.08 9.32 4.37
CA GLY A 20 7.13 8.69 5.27
C GLY A 20 7.35 7.18 5.34
N TYR A 21 7.13 6.63 6.51
CA TYR A 21 7.27 5.21 6.80
C TYR A 21 6.02 4.74 7.56
N LYS A 22 5.19 3.94 6.91
CA LYS A 22 3.97 3.39 7.50
C LYS A 22 4.12 1.90 7.68
N VAL A 23 3.75 1.40 8.86
CA VAL A 23 3.79 -0.04 9.18
C VAL A 23 2.38 -0.55 9.38
N TYR A 24 2.09 -1.67 8.75
CA TYR A 24 0.83 -2.39 8.85
C TYR A 24 1.08 -3.75 9.49
N TRP A 25 0.15 -4.20 10.32
CA TRP A 25 0.25 -5.48 11.01
C TRP A 25 -0.38 -6.62 10.19
N LYS A 26 -0.31 -7.83 10.70
CA LYS A 26 -0.79 -9.05 10.03
C LYS A 26 -2.29 -9.05 9.70
N ASP A 27 -3.06 -8.21 10.35
CA ASP A 27 -4.50 -8.02 10.10
C ASP A 27 -4.80 -7.04 8.97
N GLY A 28 -3.76 -6.43 8.38
CA GLY A 28 -3.87 -5.41 7.34
C GLY A 28 -4.17 -4.00 7.86
N GLY A 29 -4.33 -3.83 9.17
CA GLY A 29 -4.49 -2.52 9.81
C GLY A 29 -3.16 -1.83 10.06
N GLN A 30 -3.18 -0.49 10.10
CA GLN A 30 -1.99 0.27 10.48
C GLN A 30 -1.63 -0.04 11.94
N LEU A 31 -0.34 -0.17 12.20
CA LEU A 31 0.20 -0.47 13.52
C LEU A 31 -0.20 0.61 14.54
N VAL A 32 -0.69 0.16 15.69
CA VAL A 32 -1.15 1.02 16.78
C VAL A 32 -0.54 0.58 18.12
N PRO A 33 -0.65 1.41 19.17
CA PRO A 33 -0.20 1.04 20.52
C PRO A 33 -0.77 -0.32 20.99
N PRO A 34 0.02 -1.12 21.73
CA PRO A 34 1.37 -0.82 22.28
C PRO A 34 2.53 -1.19 21.33
N HIS A 35 2.26 -1.84 20.20
CA HIS A 35 3.27 -2.42 19.32
C HIS A 35 4.15 -1.38 18.63
N ASP A 36 3.59 -0.22 18.28
CA ASP A 36 4.32 0.91 17.72
C ASP A 36 5.46 1.38 18.64
N LYS A 37 5.16 1.56 19.94
CA LYS A 37 6.14 1.95 20.94
C LYS A 37 7.24 0.90 21.12
N ALA A 38 6.89 -0.38 21.11
CA ALA A 38 7.85 -1.47 21.24
C ALA A 38 8.84 -1.47 20.07
N ILE A 39 8.34 -1.23 18.83
CA ILE A 39 9.20 -1.15 17.65
C ILE A 39 10.11 0.10 17.71
N VAL A 40 9.56 1.27 18.04
CA VAL A 40 10.33 2.51 18.15
C VAL A 40 11.44 2.37 19.22
N ASN A 41 11.12 1.81 20.37
CA ASN A 41 12.12 1.55 21.41
C ASN A 41 13.23 0.62 20.88
N LYS A 42 12.87 -0.47 20.20
CA LYS A 42 13.85 -1.39 19.61
C LYS A 42 14.73 -0.71 18.56
N ILE A 43 14.18 0.20 17.77
CA ILE A 43 14.95 0.99 16.80
C ILE A 43 15.96 1.88 17.53
N ASN A 44 15.51 2.60 18.56
CA ASN A 44 16.37 3.50 19.33
C ASN A 44 17.51 2.75 20.09
N ASP A 45 17.24 1.54 20.52
CA ASP A 45 18.21 0.68 21.23
C ASP A 45 19.18 -0.07 20.28
N THR A 46 18.95 0.02 18.96
CA THR A 46 19.77 -0.69 17.98
C THR A 46 20.92 0.20 17.51
N ASP A 47 22.15 -0.24 17.74
CA ASP A 47 23.32 0.44 17.21
C ASP A 47 23.34 0.37 15.68
N TYR A 48 23.64 1.50 15.04
CA TYR A 48 23.69 1.57 13.58
C TYR A 48 24.68 0.58 12.96
N THR A 49 25.80 0.30 13.65
CA THR A 49 26.81 -0.66 13.20
C THR A 49 26.35 -2.11 13.26
N ALA A 50 25.28 -2.39 14.01
CA ALA A 50 24.67 -3.73 14.08
C ALA A 50 23.69 -4.01 12.93
N ILE A 51 23.42 -3.02 12.08
CA ILE A 51 22.48 -3.18 10.95
C ILE A 51 23.17 -3.93 9.82
N ASN A 52 22.56 -5.04 9.39
CA ASN A 52 23.05 -5.79 8.24
C ASN A 52 22.42 -5.24 6.94
N PHE A 53 23.25 -4.66 6.09
CA PHE A 53 22.83 -4.13 4.79
C PHE A 53 22.98 -5.15 3.64
N ASN A 54 23.42 -6.38 3.91
CA ASN A 54 23.52 -7.40 2.88
C ASN A 54 22.14 -7.97 2.54
N ALA A 55 21.66 -7.67 1.35
CA ALA A 55 20.39 -8.20 0.87
C ALA A 55 20.51 -9.68 0.47
N ASN A 56 19.58 -10.50 0.92
CA ASN A 56 19.38 -11.85 0.38
C ASN A 56 18.32 -11.79 -0.73
N LEU A 57 18.78 -11.69 -1.98
CA LEU A 57 17.91 -11.53 -3.14
C LEU A 57 16.97 -12.73 -3.35
N SER A 58 17.32 -13.93 -2.84
CA SER A 58 16.44 -15.09 -2.95
C SER A 58 15.15 -15.00 -2.13
N LEU A 59 15.10 -14.05 -1.19
CA LEU A 59 13.92 -13.79 -0.36
C LEU A 59 13.04 -12.66 -0.92
N ILE A 60 13.46 -12.05 -2.01
CA ILE A 60 12.72 -10.93 -2.64
C ILE A 60 11.85 -11.48 -3.77
N HIS A 61 10.55 -11.33 -3.62
CA HIS A 61 9.58 -11.71 -4.64
C HIS A 61 8.80 -10.47 -5.09
N SER A 62 8.93 -10.12 -6.36
CA SER A 62 8.09 -9.07 -6.95
C SER A 62 6.68 -9.59 -7.15
N ILE A 63 5.69 -8.80 -6.77
CA ILE A 63 4.28 -9.04 -7.05
C ILE A 63 3.85 -8.19 -8.25
N GLY A 64 2.86 -8.64 -8.99
CA GLY A 64 2.42 -7.99 -10.22
C GLY A 64 0.91 -8.05 -10.41
N LYS A 65 0.51 -8.20 -11.67
CA LYS A 65 -0.88 -8.11 -12.12
C LYS A 65 -1.85 -9.02 -11.37
N ASP A 66 -1.42 -10.19 -10.93
CA ASP A 66 -2.24 -11.11 -10.14
C ASP A 66 -2.76 -10.49 -8.84
N ILE A 67 -1.93 -9.69 -8.19
CA ILE A 67 -2.32 -8.97 -6.96
C ILE A 67 -3.14 -7.73 -7.31
N ASP A 68 -2.80 -7.01 -8.38
CA ASP A 68 -3.59 -5.87 -8.87
C ASP A 68 -5.02 -6.30 -9.19
N ASP A 69 -5.20 -7.42 -9.88
CA ASP A 69 -6.52 -7.96 -10.24
C ASP A 69 -7.36 -8.32 -8.99
N VAL A 70 -6.74 -8.91 -7.97
CA VAL A 70 -7.41 -9.21 -6.69
C VAL A 70 -7.81 -7.92 -5.97
N PHE A 71 -6.93 -6.92 -5.95
CA PHE A 71 -7.20 -5.62 -5.33
C PHE A 71 -8.34 -4.90 -6.03
N VAL A 72 -8.28 -4.76 -7.36
CA VAL A 72 -9.31 -4.10 -8.16
C VAL A 72 -10.66 -4.81 -8.01
N SER A 73 -10.67 -6.15 -8.07
CA SER A 73 -11.89 -6.94 -7.89
C SER A 73 -12.51 -6.73 -6.52
N ALA A 74 -11.70 -6.65 -5.47
CA ALA A 74 -12.17 -6.37 -4.12
C ALA A 74 -12.72 -4.94 -3.99
N ALA A 75 -12.06 -3.95 -4.59
CA ALA A 75 -12.50 -2.56 -4.60
C ALA A 75 -13.85 -2.41 -5.31
N VAL A 76 -14.01 -3.01 -6.48
CA VAL A 76 -15.27 -3.02 -7.24
C VAL A 76 -16.40 -3.70 -6.46
N LYS A 77 -16.12 -4.85 -5.85
CA LYS A 77 -17.10 -5.60 -5.05
C LYS A 77 -17.59 -4.82 -3.84
N ASN A 78 -16.71 -4.04 -3.20
CA ASN A 78 -17.05 -3.23 -2.02
C ASN A 78 -17.52 -1.83 -2.40
N GLY A 79 -17.49 -1.48 -3.67
CA GLY A 79 -18.02 -0.21 -4.18
C GLY A 79 -19.53 -0.10 -3.97
N VAL A 80 -20.00 1.10 -3.65
CA VAL A 80 -21.43 1.39 -3.38
C VAL A 80 -22.25 1.54 -4.68
N LEU A 81 -21.63 1.31 -5.82
CA LEU A 81 -22.28 1.42 -7.12
C LEU A 81 -23.36 0.35 -7.24
N LYS A 82 -24.63 0.76 -7.17
CA LYS A 82 -25.75 -0.10 -7.55
C LYS A 82 -25.63 -0.38 -9.04
N LEU A 83 -25.10 -1.53 -9.39
CA LEU A 83 -24.82 -1.96 -10.77
C LEU A 83 -26.11 -2.19 -11.61
N ASN A 84 -27.30 -1.94 -11.04
CA ASN A 84 -28.59 -2.25 -11.66
C ASN A 84 -29.10 -1.19 -12.63
N SER A 85 -28.38 -0.09 -12.84
CA SER A 85 -28.77 0.93 -13.84
C SER A 85 -27.67 1.09 -14.89
N ASN A 86 -27.64 0.20 -15.87
CA ASN A 86 -26.83 0.40 -17.08
C ASN A 86 -27.34 1.55 -17.96
N GLU A 87 -28.51 2.09 -17.64
CA GLU A 87 -29.29 2.98 -18.49
C GLU A 87 -28.62 4.32 -18.83
N ASN A 88 -27.55 4.72 -18.15
CA ASN A 88 -26.86 5.99 -18.41
C ASN A 88 -25.35 5.91 -18.53
N ARG A 89 -24.77 4.70 -18.50
CA ARG A 89 -23.30 4.56 -18.53
C ARG A 89 -22.71 4.78 -19.90
N ASP A 90 -23.43 4.39 -20.95
CA ASP A 90 -22.98 4.48 -22.33
C ASP A 90 -22.83 5.94 -22.81
N ASN A 91 -23.47 6.87 -22.09
CA ASN A 91 -23.40 8.32 -22.39
C ASN A 91 -22.39 9.07 -21.51
N LEU A 92 -21.66 8.37 -20.62
CA LEU A 92 -20.70 8.99 -19.72
C LEU A 92 -19.31 9.00 -20.36
N SER A 93 -18.80 10.21 -20.63
CA SER A 93 -17.42 10.40 -21.07
C SER A 93 -16.56 10.84 -19.89
N ILE A 94 -15.49 10.08 -19.61
CA ILE A 94 -14.57 10.35 -18.49
C ILE A 94 -13.18 10.61 -19.03
N VAL A 95 -12.59 11.72 -18.64
CA VAL A 95 -11.15 11.98 -18.80
C VAL A 95 -10.49 11.70 -17.47
N PHE A 96 -9.62 10.70 -17.45
CA PHE A 96 -8.89 10.30 -16.25
C PHE A 96 -7.41 10.60 -16.39
N THR A 97 -6.81 11.12 -15.34
CA THR A 97 -5.35 11.26 -15.20
C THR A 97 -4.96 11.06 -13.73
N PRO A 98 -3.98 10.20 -13.45
CA PRO A 98 -3.43 10.07 -12.11
C PRO A 98 -2.50 11.23 -11.75
N LEU A 99 -2.20 12.16 -12.67
CA LEU A 99 -1.16 13.18 -12.53
C LEU A 99 0.17 12.56 -12.12
N HIS A 100 0.59 12.77 -10.88
CA HIS A 100 1.82 12.22 -10.31
C HIS A 100 1.56 10.96 -9.43
N GLY A 101 0.34 10.45 -9.43
CA GLY A 101 -0.04 9.26 -8.66
C GLY A 101 0.28 7.96 -9.41
N THR A 102 -0.03 6.82 -8.78
CA THR A 102 0.34 5.47 -9.24
C THR A 102 -0.85 4.64 -9.75
N SER A 103 -2.03 5.24 -9.88
CA SER A 103 -3.27 4.49 -10.18
C SER A 103 -3.46 4.12 -11.66
N ILE A 104 -2.50 4.43 -12.55
CA ILE A 104 -2.64 4.20 -14.00
C ILE A 104 -2.85 2.72 -14.36
N THR A 105 -2.37 1.81 -13.54
CA THR A 105 -2.51 0.37 -13.77
C THR A 105 -3.79 -0.22 -13.15
N ALA A 106 -4.47 0.54 -12.29
CA ALA A 106 -5.63 0.08 -11.54
C ALA A 106 -6.97 0.63 -12.08
N VAL A 107 -6.94 1.53 -13.08
CA VAL A 107 -8.12 2.21 -13.64
C VAL A 107 -8.21 1.98 -15.14
#